data_dfab9b88c13b5f0b70db81915a45c1bb
#
_entry.id   dfab9b88c13b5f0b70db81915a45c1bb
#
_cell.length_a   1.000
_cell.length_b   1.000
_cell.length_c   1.000
_cell.angle_alpha   90.00
_cell.angle_beta   90.00
_cell.angle_gamma   90.00
#
_symmetry.space_group_name_H-M   'P 1'
#
loop_
_entity.id
_entity.type
_entity.pdbx_description
1 polymer ?
#
loop_
_entity_poly.entity_id
_entity_poly.type
_entity_poly.pdbx_seq_one_letter_code
_entity_poly.pdbx_strand_id
1 'polypeptide(L)'
;MTESFDIWMRSVQSCLEKKLSELLPSENRTPQRLHEAMRYAVLDGGKRIRPLLVFATGTLFGAKTSVMAQVASAVEMIHAYSLIHDDMPCMDNDVLRRGKPTVHVQFGEAMALLAGDALQAQAFVVLSNVNDDAVLAVKRYQILSGAAGSLGMCGGQAIDLDSIGKQLTIGQLEQMHRLKTGALLKASVMLGALSAKIPSPEENRALEEYAKAAGLAFQVID
;
A
#
# COMPACT_ATOMS: atom_id res chain seq x y z
N MET A 1 27.97 -14.53 4.84
CA MET A 1 27.48 -13.73 5.98
C MET A 1 26.07 -13.32 5.66
N THR A 2 25.09 -13.72 6.45
CA THR A 2 23.71 -13.25 6.32
C THR A 2 23.70 -11.76 6.67
N GLU A 3 23.21 -10.95 5.75
CA GLU A 3 22.94 -9.52 5.99
C GLU A 3 22.03 -9.40 7.20
N SER A 4 22.29 -8.47 8.13
CA SER A 4 21.40 -8.27 9.26
C SER A 4 20.05 -7.75 8.74
N PHE A 5 18.96 -8.11 9.39
CA PHE A 5 17.61 -7.67 9.02
C PHE A 5 17.51 -6.14 8.89
N ASP A 6 18.16 -5.41 9.76
CA ASP A 6 18.17 -3.94 9.74
C ASP A 6 18.87 -3.37 8.49
N ILE A 7 19.96 -3.98 8.05
CA ILE A 7 20.68 -3.56 6.84
C ILE A 7 19.79 -3.82 5.61
N TRP A 8 19.21 -5.02 5.53
CA TRP A 8 18.29 -5.37 4.45
C TRP A 8 17.07 -4.43 4.42
N MET A 9 16.44 -4.17 5.57
CA MET A 9 15.29 -3.27 5.68
C MET A 9 15.62 -1.87 5.16
N ARG A 10 16.77 -1.30 5.57
CA ARG A 10 17.22 0.01 5.11
C ARG A 10 17.54 0.02 3.61
N SER A 11 18.13 -1.04 3.09
CA SER A 11 18.42 -1.15 1.65
C SER A 11 17.13 -1.17 0.81
N VAL A 12 16.09 -1.91 1.26
CA VAL A 12 14.78 -1.92 0.61
C VAL A 12 14.10 -0.56 0.70
N GLN A 13 14.13 0.09 1.86
CA GLN A 13 13.55 1.42 2.04
C GLN A 13 14.21 2.46 1.13
N SER A 14 15.54 2.47 1.03
CA SER A 14 16.28 3.36 0.14
C SER A 14 15.98 3.09 -1.34
N CYS A 15 15.93 1.83 -1.74
CA CYS A 15 15.56 1.41 -3.09
C CYS A 15 14.14 1.87 -3.45
N LEU A 16 13.20 1.67 -2.54
CA LEU A 16 11.81 2.09 -2.72
C LEU A 16 11.66 3.60 -2.84
N GLU A 17 12.30 4.37 -1.96
CA GLU A 17 12.20 5.83 -1.93
C GLU A 17 12.69 6.44 -3.26
N LYS A 18 13.82 5.95 -3.75
CA LYS A 18 14.34 6.31 -5.06
C LYS A 18 13.33 5.97 -6.16
N LYS A 19 12.76 4.75 -6.12
CA LYS A 19 11.81 4.29 -7.14
C LYS A 19 10.51 5.08 -7.12
N LEU A 20 9.97 5.40 -5.95
CA LEU A 20 8.78 6.25 -5.79
C LEU A 20 9.03 7.65 -6.37
N SER A 21 10.19 8.25 -6.08
CA SER A 21 10.56 9.56 -6.62
C SER A 21 10.65 9.58 -8.16
N GLU A 22 11.08 8.47 -8.78
CA GLU A 22 11.14 8.29 -10.25
C GLU A 22 9.75 8.11 -10.88
N LEU A 23 8.84 7.39 -10.18
CA LEU A 23 7.54 7.00 -10.70
C LEU A 23 6.43 8.05 -10.48
N LEU A 24 6.62 8.93 -9.51
CA LEU A 24 5.71 10.04 -9.28
C LEU A 24 5.98 11.17 -10.28
N PRO A 25 4.94 11.84 -10.79
CA PRO A 25 5.12 13.00 -11.63
C PRO A 25 6.00 14.06 -10.96
N SER A 26 6.82 14.75 -11.77
CA SER A 26 7.64 15.86 -11.26
C SER A 26 6.75 17.03 -10.83
N GLU A 27 7.09 17.65 -9.70
CA GLU A 27 6.45 18.87 -9.20
C GLU A 27 6.54 20.06 -10.15
N ASN A 28 7.53 20.05 -11.07
CA ASN A 28 7.69 21.07 -12.11
C ASN A 28 6.75 20.88 -13.30
N ARG A 29 6.01 19.77 -13.37
CA ARG A 29 5.05 19.48 -14.45
C ARG A 29 3.66 19.96 -14.04
N THR A 30 2.92 20.57 -14.98
CA THR A 30 1.51 20.93 -14.78
C THR A 30 0.64 19.68 -14.70
N PRO A 31 -0.29 19.59 -13.72
CA PRO A 31 -0.63 20.55 -12.67
C PRO A 31 0.31 20.45 -11.44
N GLN A 32 1.19 21.44 -11.27
CA GLN A 32 2.28 21.43 -10.28
C GLN A 32 1.79 21.13 -8.86
N ARG A 33 0.78 21.88 -8.38
CA ARG A 33 0.29 21.76 -7.00
C ARG A 33 -0.27 20.36 -6.68
N LEU A 34 -0.87 19.68 -7.66
CA LEU A 34 -1.33 18.29 -7.50
C LEU A 34 -0.13 17.34 -7.35
N HIS A 35 0.89 17.50 -8.19
CA HIS A 35 2.09 16.65 -8.15
C HIS A 35 2.89 16.88 -6.87
N GLU A 36 2.98 18.13 -6.37
CA GLU A 36 3.55 18.44 -5.07
C GLU A 36 2.81 17.71 -3.94
N ALA A 37 1.46 17.76 -3.92
CA ALA A 37 0.65 17.09 -2.91
C ALA A 37 0.81 15.56 -2.95
N MET A 38 0.84 14.94 -4.15
CA MET A 38 1.10 13.51 -4.31
C MET A 38 2.49 13.13 -3.77
N ARG A 39 3.53 13.89 -4.11
CA ARG A 39 4.90 13.65 -3.65
C ARG A 39 5.03 13.86 -2.14
N TYR A 40 4.42 14.92 -1.60
CA TYR A 40 4.38 15.20 -0.16
C TYR A 40 3.77 14.03 0.65
N ALA A 41 2.71 13.41 0.15
CA ALA A 41 2.05 12.30 0.82
C ALA A 41 2.86 10.99 0.79
N VAL A 42 3.60 10.75 -0.31
CA VAL A 42 4.24 9.46 -0.57
C VAL A 42 5.67 9.42 -0.10
N LEU A 43 6.44 10.49 -0.30
CA LEU A 43 7.88 10.54 -0.03
C LEU A 43 8.20 10.87 1.45
N ASP A 44 9.45 10.65 1.82
CA ASP A 44 10.04 11.04 3.10
C ASP A 44 9.40 10.41 4.34
N GLY A 45 9.04 9.14 4.32
CA GLY A 45 8.67 8.56 5.59
C GLY A 45 7.89 7.25 5.61
N GLY A 46 7.80 6.73 6.83
CA GLY A 46 7.08 5.54 7.18
C GLY A 46 7.92 4.28 7.29
N LYS A 47 7.40 3.31 8.04
CA LYS A 47 8.04 1.99 8.25
C LYS A 47 8.15 1.17 6.96
N ARG A 48 7.35 1.49 5.92
CA ARG A 48 7.32 0.80 4.61
C ARG A 48 7.07 -0.72 4.74
N ILE A 49 6.24 -1.14 5.68
CA ILE A 49 5.97 -2.56 5.97
C ILE A 49 5.43 -3.31 4.74
N ARG A 50 4.47 -2.71 4.01
CA ARG A 50 3.88 -3.33 2.81
C ARG A 50 4.92 -3.55 1.70
N PRO A 51 5.74 -2.56 1.34
CA PRO A 51 6.92 -2.74 0.49
C PRO A 51 7.88 -3.83 0.96
N LEU A 52 8.21 -3.85 2.26
CA LEU A 52 9.08 -4.89 2.82
C LEU A 52 8.52 -6.30 2.60
N LEU A 53 7.21 -6.50 2.74
CA LEU A 53 6.55 -7.77 2.44
C LEU A 53 6.63 -8.14 0.96
N VAL A 54 6.46 -7.17 0.04
CA VAL A 54 6.66 -7.40 -1.40
C VAL A 54 8.09 -7.87 -1.67
N PHE A 55 9.10 -7.20 -1.11
CA PHE A 55 10.50 -7.56 -1.31
C PHE A 55 10.86 -8.90 -0.67
N ALA A 56 10.41 -9.17 0.56
CA ALA A 56 10.67 -10.44 1.24
C ALA A 56 10.13 -11.62 0.44
N THR A 57 8.85 -11.57 0.06
CA THR A 57 8.22 -12.63 -0.72
C THR A 57 8.80 -12.70 -2.14
N GLY A 58 8.99 -11.57 -2.81
CA GLY A 58 9.56 -11.55 -4.15
C GLY A 58 10.97 -12.14 -4.19
N THR A 59 11.80 -11.85 -3.20
CA THR A 59 13.14 -12.45 -3.07
C THR A 59 13.07 -13.95 -2.89
N LEU A 60 12.16 -14.45 -2.04
CA LEU A 60 11.94 -15.88 -1.85
C LEU A 60 11.55 -16.60 -3.15
N PHE A 61 10.80 -15.92 -4.03
CA PHE A 61 10.38 -16.44 -5.34
C PHE A 61 11.35 -16.14 -6.49
N GLY A 62 12.47 -15.47 -6.22
CA GLY A 62 13.49 -15.16 -7.22
C GLY A 62 13.14 -13.98 -8.15
N ALA A 63 12.29 -13.07 -7.71
CA ALA A 63 11.91 -11.88 -8.47
C ALA A 63 13.09 -10.91 -8.68
N LYS A 64 13.09 -10.21 -9.81
CA LYS A 64 14.05 -9.14 -10.08
C LYS A 64 13.75 -7.94 -9.17
N THR A 65 14.81 -7.34 -8.59
CA THR A 65 14.70 -6.16 -7.72
C THR A 65 13.92 -5.01 -8.38
N SER A 66 14.14 -4.79 -9.68
CA SER A 66 13.43 -3.74 -10.43
C SER A 66 11.92 -3.95 -10.49
N VAL A 67 11.47 -5.21 -10.65
CA VAL A 67 10.04 -5.56 -10.64
C VAL A 67 9.47 -5.41 -9.25
N MET A 68 10.16 -5.94 -8.23
CA MET A 68 9.73 -5.78 -6.83
C MET A 68 9.58 -4.32 -6.45
N ALA A 69 10.56 -3.46 -6.82
CA ALA A 69 10.50 -2.04 -6.52
C ALA A 69 9.30 -1.34 -7.17
N GLN A 70 8.98 -1.70 -8.41
CA GLN A 70 7.83 -1.15 -9.12
C GLN A 70 6.51 -1.60 -8.52
N VAL A 71 6.36 -2.88 -8.23
CA VAL A 71 5.17 -3.46 -7.59
C VAL A 71 4.99 -2.90 -6.17
N ALA A 72 6.06 -2.83 -5.39
CA ALA A 72 6.06 -2.24 -4.04
C ALA A 72 5.66 -0.75 -4.05
N SER A 73 6.10 0.00 -5.09
CA SER A 73 5.70 1.40 -5.26
C SER A 73 4.20 1.54 -5.51
N ALA A 74 3.60 0.67 -6.32
CA ALA A 74 2.16 0.69 -6.56
C ALA A 74 1.37 0.40 -5.27
N VAL A 75 1.81 -0.58 -4.48
CA VAL A 75 1.21 -0.89 -3.17
C VAL A 75 1.29 0.30 -2.22
N GLU A 76 2.44 0.98 -2.17
CA GLU A 76 2.63 2.14 -1.29
C GLU A 76 1.81 3.34 -1.74
N MET A 77 1.61 3.55 -3.06
CA MET A 77 0.71 4.58 -3.57
C MET A 77 -0.75 4.32 -3.16
N ILE A 78 -1.20 3.06 -3.20
CA ILE A 78 -2.52 2.66 -2.67
C ILE A 78 -2.62 2.95 -1.17
N HIS A 79 -1.59 2.63 -0.40
CA HIS A 79 -1.56 2.96 1.03
C HIS A 79 -1.55 4.46 1.27
N ALA A 80 -0.78 5.23 0.51
CA ALA A 80 -0.70 6.68 0.69
C ALA A 80 -2.03 7.38 0.40
N TYR A 81 -2.74 7.00 -0.69
CA TYR A 81 -4.04 7.60 -0.96
C TYR A 81 -5.04 7.34 0.17
N SER A 82 -5.04 6.13 0.74
CA SER A 82 -5.96 5.83 1.84
C SER A 82 -5.69 6.71 3.05
N LEU A 83 -4.42 6.96 3.38
CA LEU A 83 -4.06 7.86 4.48
C LEU A 83 -4.46 9.31 4.21
N ILE A 84 -4.32 9.79 2.95
CA ILE A 84 -4.77 11.15 2.58
C ILE A 84 -6.27 11.30 2.83
N HIS A 85 -7.06 10.31 2.37
CA HIS A 85 -8.52 10.37 2.50
C HIS A 85 -8.97 10.16 3.95
N ASP A 86 -8.33 9.25 4.70
CA ASP A 86 -8.62 9.03 6.12
C ASP A 86 -8.39 10.30 6.95
N ASP A 87 -7.37 11.11 6.63
CA ASP A 87 -7.05 12.34 7.33
C ASP A 87 -8.04 13.49 7.07
N MET A 88 -8.90 13.41 6.04
CA MET A 88 -9.79 14.50 5.66
C MET A 88 -10.82 14.83 6.73
N PRO A 89 -11.34 16.10 6.78
CA PRO A 89 -12.34 16.52 7.77
C PRO A 89 -13.64 15.70 7.75
N CYS A 90 -14.00 15.11 6.62
CA CYS A 90 -15.17 14.23 6.49
C CYS A 90 -14.91 12.78 6.95
N MET A 91 -13.69 12.47 7.37
CA MET A 91 -13.24 11.17 7.86
C MET A 91 -12.71 11.33 9.30
N ASP A 92 -11.42 11.05 9.56
CA ASP A 92 -10.84 11.11 10.90
C ASP A 92 -10.50 12.56 11.35
N ASN A 93 -10.46 13.52 10.42
CA ASN A 93 -10.12 14.92 10.65
C ASN A 93 -8.77 15.13 11.35
N ASP A 94 -7.77 14.35 10.96
CA ASP A 94 -6.42 14.44 11.50
C ASP A 94 -5.63 15.60 10.90
N VAL A 95 -5.09 16.46 11.76
CA VAL A 95 -4.29 17.63 11.31
C VAL A 95 -2.79 17.35 11.18
N LEU A 96 -2.30 16.27 11.80
CA LEU A 96 -0.90 15.85 11.78
C LEU A 96 -0.77 14.35 11.50
N ARG A 97 0.18 13.99 10.62
CA ARG A 97 0.57 12.61 10.36
C ARG A 97 2.09 12.48 10.33
N ARG A 98 2.64 11.59 11.16
CA ARG A 98 4.11 11.40 11.30
C ARG A 98 4.85 12.71 11.63
N GLY A 99 4.23 13.59 12.42
CA GLY A 99 4.80 14.88 12.82
C GLY A 99 4.75 15.97 11.75
N LYS A 100 4.15 15.73 10.58
CA LYS A 100 3.93 16.72 9.51
C LYS A 100 2.44 17.07 9.39
N PRO A 101 2.07 18.27 8.94
CA PRO A 101 0.68 18.58 8.57
C PRO A 101 0.12 17.57 7.58
N THR A 102 -1.15 17.20 7.72
CA THR A 102 -1.82 16.32 6.75
C THR A 102 -2.02 17.05 5.41
N VAL A 103 -2.27 16.30 4.34
CA VAL A 103 -2.34 16.88 2.99
C VAL A 103 -3.45 17.93 2.88
N HIS A 104 -4.60 17.73 3.53
CA HIS A 104 -5.69 18.71 3.50
C HIS A 104 -5.34 20.00 4.27
N VAL A 105 -4.52 19.92 5.31
CA VAL A 105 -4.01 21.10 6.03
C VAL A 105 -3.00 21.86 5.19
N GLN A 106 -2.09 21.14 4.51
CA GLN A 106 -1.01 21.76 3.75
C GLN A 106 -1.46 22.31 2.39
N PHE A 107 -2.37 21.59 1.70
CA PHE A 107 -2.75 21.90 0.31
C PHE A 107 -4.23 22.26 0.13
N GLY A 108 -5.06 22.09 1.17
CA GLY A 108 -6.51 22.26 1.13
C GLY A 108 -7.25 20.97 0.76
N GLU A 109 -8.51 20.86 1.19
CA GLU A 109 -9.34 19.66 1.07
C GLU A 109 -9.52 19.17 -0.37
N ALA A 110 -9.83 20.08 -1.30
CA ALA A 110 -10.01 19.73 -2.72
C ALA A 110 -8.73 19.13 -3.33
N MET A 111 -7.56 19.66 -2.95
CA MET A 111 -6.30 19.13 -3.44
C MET A 111 -5.95 17.79 -2.78
N ALA A 112 -6.29 17.60 -1.50
CA ALA A 112 -6.12 16.31 -0.81
C ALA A 112 -6.98 15.22 -1.47
N LEU A 113 -8.26 15.52 -1.75
CA LEU A 113 -9.14 14.59 -2.46
C LEU A 113 -8.55 14.17 -3.82
N LEU A 114 -8.18 15.17 -4.64
CA LEU A 114 -7.60 14.91 -5.97
C LEU A 114 -6.25 14.18 -5.91
N ALA A 115 -5.41 14.44 -4.89
CA ALA A 115 -4.13 13.76 -4.72
C ALA A 115 -4.34 12.27 -4.38
N GLY A 116 -5.33 11.94 -3.56
CA GLY A 116 -5.72 10.56 -3.28
C GLY A 116 -6.21 9.84 -4.53
N ASP A 117 -7.14 10.45 -5.29
CA ASP A 117 -7.65 9.88 -6.55
C ASP A 117 -6.54 9.66 -7.57
N ALA A 118 -5.65 10.64 -7.72
CA ALA A 118 -4.52 10.56 -8.65
C ALA A 118 -3.51 9.48 -8.26
N LEU A 119 -3.23 9.30 -6.97
CA LEU A 119 -2.33 8.26 -6.47
C LEU A 119 -2.91 6.86 -6.67
N GLN A 120 -4.23 6.69 -6.47
CA GLN A 120 -4.91 5.42 -6.76
C GLN A 120 -4.76 5.04 -8.24
N ALA A 121 -5.04 6.00 -9.14
CA ALA A 121 -4.86 5.78 -10.58
C ALA A 121 -3.39 5.52 -10.95
N GLN A 122 -2.45 6.29 -10.37
CA GLN A 122 -1.02 6.16 -10.62
C GLN A 122 -0.48 4.78 -10.22
N ALA A 123 -0.99 4.17 -9.16
CA ALA A 123 -0.61 2.81 -8.76
C ALA A 123 -0.85 1.81 -9.89
N PHE A 124 -1.98 1.90 -10.58
CA PHE A 124 -2.28 1.00 -11.71
C PHE A 124 -1.47 1.35 -12.96
N VAL A 125 -1.18 2.63 -13.21
CA VAL A 125 -0.24 3.04 -14.27
C VAL A 125 1.14 2.44 -14.02
N VAL A 126 1.62 2.48 -12.78
CA VAL A 126 2.90 1.88 -12.37
C VAL A 126 2.91 0.37 -12.62
N LEU A 127 1.86 -0.34 -12.25
CA LEU A 127 1.76 -1.78 -12.51
C LEU A 127 1.71 -2.11 -13.99
N SER A 128 1.07 -1.28 -14.83
CA SER A 128 0.98 -1.51 -16.28
C SER A 128 2.32 -1.42 -17.00
N ASN A 129 3.26 -0.70 -16.41
CA ASN A 129 4.61 -0.51 -16.95
C ASN A 129 5.61 -1.60 -16.52
N VAL A 130 5.17 -2.64 -15.80
CA VAL A 130 5.99 -3.83 -15.55
C VAL A 130 6.03 -4.63 -16.84
N ASN A 131 7.20 -4.62 -17.50
CA ASN A 131 7.38 -5.30 -18.77
C ASN A 131 7.68 -6.79 -18.56
N ASP A 132 6.61 -7.59 -18.39
CA ASP A 132 6.68 -9.04 -18.24
C ASP A 132 5.41 -9.74 -18.79
N ASP A 133 5.12 -10.97 -18.35
CA ASP A 133 4.00 -11.78 -18.80
C ASP A 133 2.64 -11.10 -18.52
N ALA A 134 1.78 -11.02 -19.56
CA ALA A 134 0.48 -10.42 -19.48
C ALA A 134 -0.45 -11.10 -18.45
N VAL A 135 -0.30 -12.40 -18.22
CA VAL A 135 -1.09 -13.13 -17.21
C VAL A 135 -0.67 -12.69 -15.81
N LEU A 136 0.62 -12.49 -15.56
CA LEU A 136 1.13 -11.94 -14.31
C LEU A 136 0.62 -10.51 -14.10
N ALA A 137 0.64 -9.69 -15.15
CA ALA A 137 0.12 -8.32 -15.08
C ALA A 137 -1.36 -8.29 -14.67
N VAL A 138 -2.21 -9.07 -15.34
CA VAL A 138 -3.65 -9.17 -15.02
C VAL A 138 -3.87 -9.64 -13.58
N LYS A 139 -3.13 -10.65 -13.11
CA LYS A 139 -3.22 -11.13 -11.74
C LYS A 139 -2.83 -10.06 -10.71
N ARG A 140 -1.78 -9.28 -10.98
CA ARG A 140 -1.40 -8.16 -10.10
C ARG A 140 -2.50 -7.10 -10.02
N TYR A 141 -3.14 -6.76 -11.15
CA TYR A 141 -4.30 -5.85 -11.15
C TYR A 141 -5.45 -6.39 -10.30
N GLN A 142 -5.83 -7.66 -10.50
CA GLN A 142 -6.90 -8.30 -9.74
C GLN A 142 -6.63 -8.29 -8.23
N ILE A 143 -5.40 -8.62 -7.81
CA ILE A 143 -5.01 -8.63 -6.41
C ILE A 143 -5.04 -7.22 -5.80
N LEU A 144 -4.41 -6.24 -6.47
CA LEU A 144 -4.32 -4.89 -5.91
C LEU A 144 -5.67 -4.17 -5.90
N SER A 145 -6.44 -4.27 -6.98
CA SER A 145 -7.76 -3.64 -7.07
C SER A 145 -8.76 -4.26 -6.09
N GLY A 146 -8.75 -5.59 -5.96
CA GLY A 146 -9.58 -6.28 -4.97
C GLY A 146 -9.24 -5.89 -3.53
N ALA A 147 -7.95 -5.77 -3.21
CA ALA A 147 -7.49 -5.37 -1.89
C ALA A 147 -7.79 -3.90 -1.55
N ALA A 148 -7.78 -3.00 -2.54
CA ALA A 148 -8.09 -1.58 -2.36
C ALA A 148 -9.60 -1.28 -2.34
N GLY A 149 -10.41 -2.12 -2.98
CA GLY A 149 -11.83 -1.88 -3.27
C GLY A 149 -12.79 -2.13 -2.11
N SER A 150 -14.09 -2.19 -2.45
CA SER A 150 -15.21 -2.34 -1.50
C SER A 150 -15.22 -3.68 -0.75
N LEU A 151 -14.58 -4.72 -1.28
CA LEU A 151 -14.39 -6.02 -0.61
C LEU A 151 -13.03 -6.13 0.11
N GLY A 152 -12.29 -5.05 0.17
CA GLY A 152 -11.00 -4.89 0.81
C GLY A 152 -10.94 -3.65 1.70
N MET A 153 -9.89 -2.85 1.53
CA MET A 153 -9.55 -1.71 2.39
C MET A 153 -10.68 -0.66 2.48
N CYS A 154 -11.27 -0.25 1.36
CA CYS A 154 -12.40 0.70 1.38
C CYS A 154 -13.62 0.12 2.12
N GLY A 155 -13.91 -1.17 1.96
CA GLY A 155 -14.99 -1.84 2.68
C GLY A 155 -14.73 -1.87 4.20
N GLY A 156 -13.47 -2.12 4.59
CA GLY A 156 -13.05 -2.08 5.98
C GLY A 156 -13.21 -0.69 6.60
N GLN A 157 -12.83 0.36 5.86
CA GLN A 157 -12.99 1.75 6.28
C GLN A 157 -14.48 2.13 6.41
N ALA A 158 -15.33 1.70 5.49
CA ALA A 158 -16.77 1.94 5.59
C ALA A 158 -17.38 1.29 6.84
N ILE A 159 -16.97 0.05 7.17
CA ILE A 159 -17.41 -0.62 8.40
C ILE A 159 -16.94 0.14 9.65
N ASP A 160 -15.70 0.65 9.63
CA ASP A 160 -15.11 1.42 10.72
C ASP A 160 -15.94 2.68 11.00
N LEU A 161 -16.22 3.47 9.97
CA LEU A 161 -17.06 4.68 10.07
C LEU A 161 -18.49 4.38 10.56
N ASP A 162 -19.12 3.34 10.00
CA ASP A 162 -20.46 2.92 10.42
C ASP A 162 -20.50 2.40 11.86
N SER A 163 -19.35 2.10 12.44
CA SER A 163 -19.22 1.55 13.80
C SER A 163 -18.95 2.60 14.87
N ILE A 164 -18.75 3.85 14.48
CA ILE A 164 -18.50 4.96 15.43
C ILE A 164 -19.67 5.05 16.43
N GLY A 165 -19.34 4.99 17.72
CA GLY A 165 -20.32 5.03 18.81
C GLY A 165 -21.07 3.70 19.04
N LYS A 166 -20.74 2.62 18.36
CA LYS A 166 -21.32 1.29 18.52
C LYS A 166 -20.34 0.32 19.18
N GLN A 167 -20.86 -0.63 19.97
CA GLN A 167 -20.05 -1.73 20.46
C GLN A 167 -20.05 -2.85 19.43
N LEU A 168 -18.88 -3.15 18.87
CA LEU A 168 -18.69 -4.29 17.96
C LEU A 168 -18.45 -5.58 18.74
N THR A 169 -18.97 -6.69 18.24
CA THR A 169 -18.53 -8.01 18.66
C THR A 169 -17.10 -8.27 18.20
N ILE A 170 -16.40 -9.19 18.85
CA ILE A 170 -15.03 -9.58 18.46
C ILE A 170 -14.98 -9.98 16.98
N GLY A 171 -15.95 -10.76 16.49
CA GLY A 171 -15.97 -11.17 15.08
C GLY A 171 -16.18 -10.02 14.10
N GLN A 172 -16.97 -8.99 14.47
CA GLN A 172 -17.14 -7.78 13.65
C GLN A 172 -15.85 -6.94 13.64
N LEU A 173 -15.21 -6.78 14.79
CA LEU A 173 -13.93 -6.08 14.90
C LEU A 173 -12.84 -6.77 14.07
N GLU A 174 -12.72 -8.09 14.18
CA GLU A 174 -11.78 -8.89 13.38
C GLU A 174 -12.06 -8.74 11.86
N GLN A 175 -13.33 -8.75 11.46
CA GLN A 175 -13.71 -8.55 10.06
C GLN A 175 -13.31 -7.17 9.55
N MET A 176 -13.62 -6.13 10.30
CA MET A 176 -13.26 -4.75 9.96
C MET A 176 -11.75 -4.60 9.77
N HIS A 177 -10.98 -5.05 10.73
CA HIS A 177 -9.52 -5.01 10.67
C HIS A 177 -8.93 -5.85 9.54
N ARG A 178 -9.46 -7.06 9.32
CA ARG A 178 -9.05 -7.92 8.21
C ARG A 178 -9.22 -7.23 6.86
N LEU A 179 -10.25 -6.41 6.69
CA LEU A 179 -10.51 -5.66 5.47
C LEU A 179 -9.67 -4.36 5.44
N LYS A 180 -9.79 -3.50 6.46
CA LYS A 180 -9.14 -2.18 6.50
C LYS A 180 -7.61 -2.29 6.38
N THR A 181 -7.01 -3.19 7.13
CA THR A 181 -5.55 -3.36 7.22
C THR A 181 -5.05 -4.64 6.55
N GLY A 182 -5.69 -5.76 6.82
CA GLY A 182 -5.25 -7.09 6.42
C GLY A 182 -5.27 -7.31 4.91
N ALA A 183 -6.24 -6.75 4.19
CA ALA A 183 -6.39 -6.96 2.75
C ALA A 183 -5.16 -6.47 1.98
N LEU A 184 -4.65 -5.27 2.27
CA LEU A 184 -3.48 -4.72 1.59
C LEU A 184 -2.17 -5.39 2.05
N LEU A 185 -2.08 -5.84 3.31
CA LEU A 185 -0.95 -6.67 3.77
C LEU A 185 -0.91 -8.01 3.02
N LYS A 186 -2.05 -8.71 2.91
CA LYS A 186 -2.17 -9.94 2.12
C LYS A 186 -1.79 -9.68 0.65
N ALA A 187 -2.31 -8.62 0.06
CA ALA A 187 -1.97 -8.24 -1.30
C ALA A 187 -0.47 -8.02 -1.49
N SER A 188 0.20 -7.39 -0.52
CA SER A 188 1.65 -7.16 -0.56
C SER A 188 2.45 -8.47 -0.65
N VAL A 189 2.08 -9.47 0.15
CA VAL A 189 2.68 -10.80 0.13
C VAL A 189 2.45 -11.48 -1.23
N MET A 190 1.20 -11.51 -1.71
CA MET A 190 0.85 -12.15 -2.97
C MET A 190 1.50 -11.47 -4.18
N LEU A 191 1.56 -10.15 -4.20
CA LEU A 191 2.19 -9.34 -5.24
C LEU A 191 3.70 -9.53 -5.27
N GLY A 192 4.32 -9.80 -4.12
CA GLY A 192 5.73 -10.19 -4.06
C GLY A 192 5.99 -11.47 -4.86
N ALA A 193 5.22 -12.54 -4.64
CA ALA A 193 5.34 -13.78 -5.40
C ALA A 193 5.06 -13.57 -6.90
N LEU A 194 3.99 -12.82 -7.22
CA LEU A 194 3.62 -12.47 -8.59
C LEU A 194 4.62 -11.53 -9.29
N SER A 195 5.62 -11.02 -8.58
CA SER A 195 6.76 -10.32 -9.19
C SER A 195 7.75 -11.27 -9.89
N ALA A 196 7.63 -12.58 -9.65
CA ALA A 196 8.46 -13.61 -10.26
C ALA A 196 7.65 -14.61 -11.09
N LYS A 197 6.63 -15.23 -10.48
CA LYS A 197 5.83 -16.30 -11.09
C LYS A 197 4.43 -16.38 -10.46
N ILE A 198 3.56 -17.16 -11.07
CA ILE A 198 2.31 -17.60 -10.44
C ILE A 198 2.67 -18.66 -9.39
N PRO A 199 2.33 -18.46 -8.10
CA PRO A 199 2.54 -19.48 -7.08
C PRO A 199 1.76 -20.77 -7.37
N SER A 200 2.33 -21.93 -7.01
CA SER A 200 1.59 -23.19 -7.00
C SER A 200 0.44 -23.14 -6.00
N PRO A 201 -0.55 -24.04 -6.06
CA PRO A 201 -1.63 -24.09 -5.07
C PRO A 201 -1.13 -24.23 -3.62
N GLU A 202 -0.04 -24.96 -3.39
CA GLU A 202 0.59 -25.13 -2.08
C GLU A 202 1.31 -23.85 -1.62
N GLU A 203 2.10 -23.26 -2.51
CA GLU A 203 2.77 -21.97 -2.25
C GLU A 203 1.73 -20.88 -1.95
N ASN A 204 0.63 -20.83 -2.73
CA ASN A 204 -0.45 -19.85 -2.52
C ASN A 204 -1.09 -20.01 -1.14
N ARG A 205 -1.39 -21.25 -0.71
CA ARG A 205 -1.97 -21.54 0.61
C ARG A 205 -1.03 -21.08 1.73
N ALA A 206 0.26 -21.42 1.63
CA ALA A 206 1.26 -21.02 2.63
C ALA A 206 1.39 -19.48 2.72
N LEU A 207 1.38 -18.78 1.59
CA LEU A 207 1.41 -17.32 1.56
C LEU A 207 0.15 -16.69 2.18
N GLU A 208 -1.03 -17.28 1.94
CA GLU A 208 -2.29 -16.82 2.54
C GLU A 208 -2.32 -17.02 4.05
N GLU A 209 -1.87 -18.16 4.54
CA GLU A 209 -1.75 -18.46 5.97
C GLU A 209 -0.76 -17.50 6.66
N TYR A 210 0.41 -17.28 6.05
CA TYR A 210 1.38 -16.31 6.54
C TYR A 210 0.79 -14.89 6.59
N ALA A 211 0.17 -14.45 5.51
CA ALA A 211 -0.41 -13.10 5.43
C ALA A 211 -1.52 -12.88 6.46
N LYS A 212 -2.34 -13.92 6.71
CA LYS A 212 -3.38 -13.88 7.74
C LYS A 212 -2.78 -13.75 9.14
N ALA A 213 -1.76 -14.54 9.46
CA ALA A 213 -1.07 -14.50 10.75
C ALA A 213 -0.35 -13.15 10.96
N ALA A 214 0.36 -12.67 9.94
CA ALA A 214 1.04 -11.37 9.97
C ALA A 214 0.06 -10.20 10.15
N GLY A 215 -1.08 -10.25 9.45
CA GLY A 215 -2.14 -9.25 9.58
C GLY A 215 -2.74 -9.20 10.98
N LEU A 216 -2.97 -10.36 11.60
CA LEU A 216 -3.45 -10.44 12.99
C LEU A 216 -2.41 -9.91 13.98
N ALA A 217 -1.15 -10.32 13.84
CA ALA A 217 -0.06 -9.84 14.70
C ALA A 217 0.12 -8.32 14.63
N PHE A 218 -0.03 -7.74 13.43
CA PHE A 218 0.07 -6.29 13.24
C PHE A 218 -0.98 -5.51 14.05
N GLN A 219 -2.18 -6.05 14.18
CA GLN A 219 -3.27 -5.42 14.94
C GLN A 219 -3.15 -5.51 16.45
N VAL A 220 -2.45 -6.52 16.95
CA VAL A 220 -2.23 -6.70 18.39
C VAL A 220 -1.14 -5.76 18.91
N ILE A 221 -0.27 -5.27 18.02
CA ILE A 221 0.90 -4.45 18.36
C ILE A 221 0.62 -2.93 18.13
N ASP A 222 -0.29 -2.57 17.23
CA ASP A 222 -0.74 -1.20 17.00
C ASP A 222 -1.81 -0.81 18.03
#